data_5090dc5434252c72912793f3179d643e
#
_entry.id   5090dc5434252c72912793f3179d643e
#
_cell.length_a   1.000
_cell.length_b   1.000
_cell.length_c   1.000
_cell.angle_alpha   90.00
_cell.angle_beta   90.00
_cell.angle_gamma   90.00
#
_symmetry.space_group_name_H-M   'P 1'
#
loop_
_entity.id
_entity.type
_entity.pdbx_description
1 polymer ?
#
loop_
_entity_poly.entity_id
_entity_poly.type
_entity_poly.pdbx_seq_one_letter_code
_entity_poly.pdbx_strand_id
1 'polypeptide(L)'
;LMYARDWVTFSTVWEPELDDKIALAQWCAGYDTRFAYVLWDTDNAAQVAGSTASAGYQIAKVLEFDGTVPVFNTPELAAWVMGTAASINFEETNGRLTFAFKQGEGLAVTCDNDENYDALIANGYNCYADFATASSQFKFFQNGQVSGKWGWLDTYLDAIAIKDGLQLNLLDLFKAVKCIPYNESGYGMIRTACLDTITRFLDFGAIRTGVTLSNTQKVQLLAEIGLDVSQTLETQGWYMQVKDPGATVRGQRQSPECKFYYMDGGSVQQIVMPATAIQ
;
A
#
# COMPACT_ATOMS: atom_id res chain seq x y z
N LEU A 1 -3.76 -16.43 11.85
CA LEU A 1 -3.11 -16.26 13.18
C LEU A 1 -2.24 -17.43 13.64
N MET A 2 -1.89 -18.36 12.77
CA MET A 2 -1.13 -19.56 13.18
C MET A 2 0.39 -19.35 13.30
N TYR A 3 0.92 -18.19 12.92
CA TYR A 3 2.37 -17.93 12.91
C TYR A 3 2.68 -16.63 13.64
N ALA A 4 3.54 -16.71 14.65
CA ALA A 4 4.07 -15.56 15.38
C ALA A 4 5.04 -14.75 14.50
N ARG A 5 4.53 -14.07 13.49
CA ARG A 5 5.27 -13.16 12.62
C ARG A 5 4.73 -11.76 12.82
N ASP A 6 5.47 -10.92 13.50
CA ASP A 6 5.14 -9.55 13.88
C ASP A 6 5.86 -8.48 13.03
N TRP A 7 6.49 -8.88 11.92
CA TRP A 7 7.15 -7.99 10.97
C TRP A 7 6.32 -7.82 9.69
N VAL A 8 6.51 -6.68 9.03
CA VAL A 8 5.80 -6.31 7.77
C VAL A 8 6.75 -6.33 6.58
N THR A 9 7.90 -5.67 6.69
CA THR A 9 8.87 -5.55 5.59
C THR A 9 9.98 -6.57 5.73
N PHE A 10 10.48 -7.08 4.61
CA PHE A 10 11.67 -7.94 4.57
C PHE A 10 12.47 -7.74 3.29
N SER A 11 13.74 -8.08 3.35
CA SER A 11 14.67 -8.08 2.24
C SER A 11 15.70 -9.19 2.42
N THR A 12 16.56 -9.39 1.45
CA THR A 12 17.68 -10.33 1.50
C THR A 12 18.99 -9.58 1.73
N VAL A 13 19.91 -10.19 2.48
CA VAL A 13 21.26 -9.62 2.71
C VAL A 13 22.25 -9.98 1.59
N TRP A 14 21.88 -10.89 0.71
CA TRP A 14 22.57 -11.21 -0.55
C TRP A 14 21.64 -10.95 -1.71
N GLU A 15 22.18 -10.76 -2.89
CA GLU A 15 21.37 -10.65 -4.10
C GLU A 15 20.96 -12.06 -4.57
N PRO A 16 19.66 -12.38 -4.55
CA PRO A 16 19.18 -13.67 -5.08
C PRO A 16 19.24 -13.68 -6.61
N GLU A 17 19.30 -14.87 -7.20
CA GLU A 17 19.09 -15.06 -8.63
C GLU A 17 17.65 -14.69 -9.04
N LEU A 18 17.41 -14.45 -10.33
CA LEU A 18 16.12 -13.99 -10.84
C LEU A 18 14.94 -14.88 -10.40
N ASP A 19 15.09 -16.20 -10.49
CA ASP A 19 14.04 -17.16 -10.12
C ASP A 19 13.73 -17.09 -8.62
N ASP A 20 14.72 -16.89 -7.76
CA ASP A 20 14.54 -16.73 -6.32
C ASP A 20 13.90 -15.38 -5.97
N LYS A 21 14.24 -14.29 -6.69
CA LYS A 21 13.58 -12.98 -6.58
C LYS A 21 12.08 -13.11 -6.88
N ILE A 22 11.73 -13.82 -7.96
CA ILE A 22 10.33 -14.07 -8.35
C ILE A 22 9.63 -14.97 -7.32
N ALA A 23 10.29 -16.02 -6.82
CA ALA A 23 9.72 -16.92 -5.82
C ALA A 23 9.43 -16.20 -4.49
N LEU A 24 10.29 -15.29 -4.04
CA LEU A 24 10.08 -14.46 -2.86
C LEU A 24 8.92 -13.47 -3.06
N ALA A 25 8.79 -12.86 -4.25
CA ALA A 25 7.68 -12.00 -4.61
C ALA A 25 6.35 -12.78 -4.63
N GLN A 26 6.33 -13.97 -5.22
CA GLN A 26 5.17 -14.85 -5.23
C GLN A 26 4.76 -15.27 -3.81
N TRP A 27 5.73 -15.59 -2.97
CA TRP A 27 5.48 -15.90 -1.56
C TRP A 27 4.85 -14.70 -0.84
N CYS A 28 5.38 -13.50 -1.05
CA CYS A 28 4.83 -12.27 -0.47
C CYS A 28 3.37 -12.05 -0.90
N ALA A 29 3.09 -12.10 -2.19
CA ALA A 29 1.76 -11.94 -2.75
C ALA A 29 0.75 -12.98 -2.24
N GLY A 30 1.20 -14.20 -1.93
CA GLY A 30 0.37 -15.29 -1.41
C GLY A 30 -0.24 -15.02 -0.02
N TYR A 31 0.21 -14.00 0.70
CA TYR A 31 -0.31 -13.63 2.02
C TYR A 31 -1.32 -12.47 2.00
N ASP A 32 -1.80 -12.05 0.85
CA ASP A 32 -2.84 -11.04 0.67
C ASP A 32 -2.71 -9.82 1.61
N THR A 33 -1.94 -8.82 1.20
CA THR A 33 -1.76 -7.56 1.94
C THR A 33 -1.31 -7.79 3.40
N ARG A 34 -0.21 -8.50 3.60
CA ARG A 34 0.37 -8.75 4.93
C ARG A 34 1.84 -8.40 5.02
N PHE A 35 2.62 -8.64 3.95
CA PHE A 35 4.06 -8.42 3.89
C PHE A 35 4.42 -7.53 2.71
N ALA A 36 5.52 -6.80 2.83
CA ALA A 36 6.14 -6.05 1.75
C ALA A 36 7.57 -6.57 1.54
N TYR A 37 7.83 -7.11 0.35
CA TYR A 37 9.18 -7.57 -0.05
C TYR A 37 9.93 -6.41 -0.68
N VAL A 38 10.97 -5.91 -0.01
CA VAL A 38 11.87 -4.89 -0.59
C VAL A 38 12.97 -5.64 -1.36
N LEU A 39 12.80 -5.70 -2.66
CA LEU A 39 13.72 -6.35 -3.59
C LEU A 39 14.80 -5.35 -4.00
N TRP A 40 16.08 -5.65 -3.79
CA TRP A 40 17.18 -4.91 -4.42
C TRP A 40 17.79 -5.73 -5.58
N ASP A 41 18.20 -5.02 -6.64
CA ASP A 41 18.56 -5.62 -7.92
C ASP A 41 19.62 -4.79 -8.60
N THR A 42 20.76 -5.41 -8.94
CA THR A 42 21.87 -4.77 -9.64
C THR A 42 21.85 -4.99 -11.17
N ASP A 43 20.83 -5.71 -11.69
CA ASP A 43 20.75 -6.01 -13.11
C ASP A 43 20.59 -4.73 -13.95
N ASN A 44 21.55 -4.48 -14.83
CA ASN A 44 21.52 -3.33 -15.76
C ASN A 44 20.34 -3.38 -16.73
N ALA A 45 19.70 -4.54 -16.94
CA ALA A 45 18.47 -4.63 -17.73
C ALA A 45 17.34 -3.75 -17.14
N ALA A 46 17.39 -3.44 -15.86
CA ALA A 46 16.46 -2.51 -15.20
C ALA A 46 16.52 -1.09 -15.77
N GLN A 47 17.69 -0.65 -16.25
CA GLN A 47 17.93 0.68 -16.83
C GLN A 47 17.72 0.74 -18.36
N VAL A 48 17.28 -0.35 -18.97
CA VAL A 48 17.03 -0.39 -20.41
C VAL A 48 15.55 -0.18 -20.68
N ALA A 49 15.20 0.88 -21.38
CA ALA A 49 13.82 1.19 -21.76
C ALA A 49 13.19 0.03 -22.56
N GLY A 50 12.04 -0.45 -22.12
CA GLY A 50 11.31 -1.56 -22.75
C GLY A 50 11.93 -2.95 -22.53
N SER A 51 12.95 -3.08 -21.70
CA SER A 51 13.49 -4.38 -21.30
C SER A 51 12.49 -5.16 -20.48
N THR A 52 12.25 -6.41 -20.87
CA THR A 52 11.36 -7.34 -20.14
C THR A 52 12.13 -8.32 -19.28
N ALA A 53 13.46 -8.22 -19.23
CA ALA A 53 14.33 -9.22 -18.58
C ALA A 53 14.52 -8.98 -17.08
N SER A 54 14.39 -7.71 -16.61
CA SER A 54 14.65 -7.37 -15.22
C SER A 54 13.60 -7.94 -14.26
N ALA A 55 14.03 -8.27 -13.02
CA ALA A 55 13.16 -8.83 -11.99
C ALA A 55 11.97 -7.88 -11.68
N GLY A 56 12.20 -6.59 -11.54
CA GLY A 56 11.15 -5.61 -11.26
C GLY A 56 10.09 -5.56 -12.35
N TYR A 57 10.49 -5.56 -13.63
CA TYR A 57 9.54 -5.60 -14.75
C TYR A 57 8.70 -6.88 -14.74
N GLN A 58 9.35 -8.04 -14.56
CA GLN A 58 8.64 -9.31 -14.55
C GLN A 58 7.62 -9.39 -13.40
N ILE A 59 8.02 -8.98 -12.20
CA ILE A 59 7.15 -9.00 -11.02
C ILE A 59 6.02 -7.98 -11.12
N ALA A 60 6.32 -6.74 -11.53
CA ALA A 60 5.35 -5.65 -11.49
C ALA A 60 4.43 -5.59 -12.71
N LYS A 61 4.89 -6.01 -13.92
CA LYS A 61 4.17 -5.82 -15.18
C LYS A 61 3.70 -7.11 -15.84
N VAL A 62 4.40 -8.23 -15.62
CA VAL A 62 4.06 -9.51 -16.26
C VAL A 62 3.28 -10.41 -15.30
N LEU A 63 3.79 -10.59 -14.08
CA LEU A 63 3.19 -11.48 -13.08
C LEU A 63 2.21 -10.74 -12.16
N GLU A 64 2.30 -9.43 -12.10
CA GLU A 64 1.44 -8.54 -11.30
C GLU A 64 1.32 -8.99 -9.83
N PHE A 65 2.43 -9.48 -9.25
CA PHE A 65 2.44 -9.89 -7.84
C PHE A 65 2.35 -8.67 -6.93
N ASP A 66 1.40 -8.70 -5.99
CA ASP A 66 1.22 -7.62 -5.03
C ASP A 66 2.34 -7.57 -3.99
N GLY A 67 2.76 -6.37 -3.59
CA GLY A 67 3.54 -6.14 -2.38
C GLY A 67 5.05 -6.27 -2.52
N THR A 68 5.60 -6.28 -3.74
CA THR A 68 7.05 -6.17 -3.96
C THR A 68 7.44 -4.73 -4.26
N VAL A 69 8.51 -4.27 -3.64
CA VAL A 69 9.09 -2.92 -3.79
C VAL A 69 10.48 -3.08 -4.42
N PRO A 70 10.58 -3.07 -5.77
CA PRO A 70 11.89 -3.14 -6.40
C PRO A 70 12.66 -1.84 -6.19
N VAL A 71 13.88 -1.95 -5.69
CA VAL A 71 14.84 -0.84 -5.57
C VAL A 71 16.08 -1.16 -6.38
N PHE A 72 16.59 -0.16 -7.10
CA PHE A 72 17.73 -0.36 -7.98
C PHE A 72 19.04 -0.18 -7.22
N ASN A 73 19.93 -1.14 -7.44
CA ASN A 73 21.36 -1.19 -7.22
C ASN A 73 21.80 -1.64 -5.82
N THR A 74 21.31 -1.09 -4.68
CA THR A 74 22.01 -1.33 -3.42
C THR A 74 21.14 -1.90 -2.28
N PRO A 75 21.67 -2.83 -1.46
CA PRO A 75 20.99 -3.31 -0.26
C PRO A 75 20.77 -2.22 0.78
N GLU A 76 21.64 -1.17 0.82
CA GLU A 76 21.50 -0.03 1.70
C GLU A 76 20.23 0.77 1.40
N LEU A 77 19.88 0.90 0.10
CA LEU A 77 18.62 1.53 -0.30
C LEU A 77 17.41 0.70 0.14
N ALA A 78 17.49 -0.63 0.00
CA ALA A 78 16.44 -1.52 0.52
C ALA A 78 16.31 -1.42 2.04
N ALA A 79 17.41 -1.38 2.78
CA ALA A 79 17.42 -1.18 4.23
C ALA A 79 16.82 0.17 4.62
N TRP A 80 17.13 1.23 3.87
CA TRP A 80 16.55 2.55 4.09
C TRP A 80 15.04 2.57 3.88
N VAL A 81 14.53 1.91 2.84
CA VAL A 81 13.08 1.79 2.59
C VAL A 81 12.40 1.07 3.76
N MET A 82 12.97 -0.05 4.23
CA MET A 82 12.43 -0.78 5.38
C MET A 82 12.48 0.06 6.66
N GLY A 83 13.58 0.79 6.92
CA GLY A 83 13.72 1.69 8.06
C GLY A 83 12.71 2.84 8.03
N THR A 84 12.48 3.42 6.85
CA THR A 84 11.48 4.46 6.64
C THR A 84 10.07 3.91 6.88
N ALA A 85 9.74 2.72 6.37
CA ALA A 85 8.46 2.06 6.64
C ALA A 85 8.26 1.79 8.14
N ALA A 86 9.31 1.36 8.85
CA ALA A 86 9.26 1.12 10.29
C ALA A 86 9.14 2.41 11.13
N SER A 87 9.49 3.56 10.58
CA SER A 87 9.38 4.86 11.27
C SER A 87 7.98 5.47 11.21
N ILE A 88 7.04 4.91 10.43
CA ILE A 88 5.69 5.44 10.31
C ILE A 88 4.96 5.27 11.65
N ASN A 89 4.51 6.39 12.21
CA ASN A 89 3.69 6.41 13.42
C ASN A 89 2.21 6.54 13.05
N PHE A 90 1.48 5.44 13.02
CA PHE A 90 0.06 5.41 12.66
C PHE A 90 -0.88 6.02 13.72
N GLU A 91 -0.35 6.49 14.86
CA GLU A 91 -1.10 7.24 15.87
C GLU A 91 -0.99 8.76 15.68
N GLU A 92 -0.19 9.22 14.72
CA GLU A 92 0.04 10.65 14.49
C GLU A 92 -1.05 11.24 13.59
N THR A 93 -1.66 12.34 14.02
CA THR A 93 -2.63 13.07 13.20
C THR A 93 -1.95 13.70 11.99
N ASN A 94 -2.49 13.47 10.80
CA ASN A 94 -1.88 13.84 9.51
C ASN A 94 -0.46 13.26 9.34
N GLY A 95 -0.21 12.07 9.91
CA GLY A 95 1.08 11.41 9.90
C GLY A 95 1.42 10.64 8.62
N ARG A 96 0.54 10.63 7.62
CA ARG A 96 0.78 9.89 6.37
C ARG A 96 2.04 10.35 5.69
N LEU A 97 2.93 9.40 5.41
CA LEU A 97 4.22 9.61 4.78
C LEU A 97 4.19 9.12 3.34
N THR A 98 4.61 9.96 2.38
CA THR A 98 4.99 9.47 1.04
C THR A 98 6.49 9.24 0.97
N PHE A 99 6.93 8.18 0.29
CA PHE A 99 8.35 7.84 0.14
C PHE A 99 9.08 8.76 -0.84
N ALA A 100 8.37 9.24 -1.86
CA ALA A 100 8.94 10.17 -2.83
C ALA A 100 9.48 11.43 -2.14
N PHE A 101 10.59 11.96 -2.67
CA PHE A 101 11.28 13.17 -2.18
C PHE A 101 11.93 13.05 -0.80
N LYS A 102 11.96 11.85 -0.21
CA LYS A 102 12.66 11.65 1.07
C LYS A 102 14.14 11.45 0.83
N GLN A 103 14.93 11.95 1.77
CA GLN A 103 16.39 11.88 1.73
C GLN A 103 16.90 10.87 2.76
N GLY A 104 17.97 10.17 2.40
CA GLY A 104 18.69 9.27 3.32
C GLY A 104 20.15 9.73 3.43
N GLU A 105 20.58 10.04 4.64
CA GLU A 105 21.98 10.39 4.90
C GLU A 105 22.89 9.19 4.58
N GLY A 106 23.95 9.43 3.84
CA GLY A 106 24.94 8.41 3.47
C GLY A 106 24.52 7.47 2.34
N LEU A 107 23.31 7.59 1.77
CA LEU A 107 22.92 6.80 0.61
C LEU A 107 23.69 7.24 -0.64
N ALA A 108 24.20 6.25 -1.38
CA ALA A 108 24.76 6.47 -2.70
C ALA A 108 23.66 6.74 -3.72
N VAL A 109 23.91 7.65 -4.66
CA VAL A 109 23.04 7.86 -5.82
C VAL A 109 23.09 6.61 -6.70
N THR A 110 21.92 6.09 -7.05
CA THR A 110 21.77 4.89 -7.89
C THR A 110 21.33 5.22 -9.32
N CYS A 111 20.93 6.47 -9.57
CA CYS A 111 20.57 6.98 -10.89
C CYS A 111 20.92 8.47 -11.00
N ASP A 112 21.62 8.86 -12.07
CA ASP A 112 22.18 10.19 -12.28
C ASP A 112 21.85 10.80 -13.67
N ASN A 113 20.98 10.14 -14.42
CA ASN A 113 20.54 10.65 -15.74
C ASN A 113 19.06 10.31 -16.00
N ASP A 114 18.43 11.15 -16.83
CA ASP A 114 16.99 11.10 -17.10
C ASP A 114 16.58 9.82 -17.85
N GLU A 115 17.38 9.33 -18.78
CA GLU A 115 17.05 8.14 -19.60
C GLU A 115 16.98 6.88 -18.72
N ASN A 116 17.98 6.69 -17.86
CA ASN A 116 17.99 5.58 -16.90
C ASN A 116 16.88 5.71 -15.86
N TYR A 117 16.61 6.96 -15.40
CA TYR A 117 15.53 7.22 -14.47
C TYR A 117 14.17 6.82 -15.06
N ASP A 118 13.85 7.28 -16.25
CA ASP A 118 12.60 6.94 -16.94
C ASP A 118 12.45 5.44 -17.18
N ALA A 119 13.56 4.77 -17.57
CA ALA A 119 13.57 3.33 -17.75
C ALA A 119 13.33 2.57 -16.42
N LEU A 120 13.99 2.96 -15.34
CA LEU A 120 13.79 2.36 -14.01
C LEU A 120 12.34 2.48 -13.56
N ILE A 121 11.76 3.68 -13.62
CA ILE A 121 10.38 3.92 -13.23
C ILE A 121 9.40 3.12 -14.10
N ALA A 122 9.60 3.09 -15.40
CA ALA A 122 8.77 2.31 -16.32
C ALA A 122 8.85 0.80 -16.06
N ASN A 123 10.02 0.30 -15.66
CA ASN A 123 10.27 -1.09 -15.32
C ASN A 123 9.86 -1.47 -13.87
N GLY A 124 9.25 -0.54 -13.13
CA GLY A 124 8.72 -0.80 -11.79
C GLY A 124 9.71 -0.65 -10.65
N TYR A 125 10.90 -0.07 -10.89
CA TYR A 125 11.92 0.16 -9.86
C TYR A 125 11.79 1.51 -9.19
N ASN A 126 12.25 1.56 -7.95
CA ASN A 126 12.54 2.78 -7.22
C ASN A 126 14.05 3.00 -7.21
N CYS A 127 14.47 4.26 -7.18
CA CYS A 127 15.88 4.63 -7.15
C CYS A 127 16.14 5.82 -6.22
N TYR A 128 17.38 6.00 -5.80
CA TYR A 128 17.85 7.21 -5.14
C TYR A 128 18.58 8.05 -6.16
N ALA A 129 17.93 9.11 -6.66
CA ALA A 129 18.38 9.83 -7.82
C ALA A 129 18.88 11.23 -7.48
N ASP A 130 19.78 11.74 -8.35
CA ASP A 130 20.33 13.09 -8.28
C ASP A 130 19.57 13.99 -9.27
N PHE A 131 18.96 15.04 -8.77
CA PHE A 131 18.17 15.99 -9.51
C PHE A 131 18.78 17.39 -9.40
N ALA A 132 18.62 18.20 -10.44
CA ALA A 132 19.12 19.58 -10.43
C ALA A 132 18.06 20.56 -10.95
N THR A 133 18.05 21.73 -10.34
CA THR A 133 17.49 22.95 -10.95
C THR A 133 18.63 23.81 -11.50
N ALA A 134 18.30 24.94 -12.11
CA ALA A 134 19.32 25.87 -12.61
C ALA A 134 20.31 26.37 -11.51
N SER A 135 19.95 26.24 -10.22
CA SER A 135 20.72 26.82 -9.12
C SER A 135 21.04 25.85 -7.99
N SER A 136 20.46 24.64 -7.97
CA SER A 136 20.56 23.73 -6.83
C SER A 136 20.50 22.27 -7.25
N GLN A 137 21.19 21.39 -6.51
CA GLN A 137 21.15 19.94 -6.67
C GLN A 137 20.43 19.31 -5.50
N PHE A 138 19.71 18.23 -5.72
CA PHE A 138 18.90 17.51 -4.74
C PHE A 138 19.05 16.01 -4.95
N LYS A 139 19.20 15.27 -3.87
CA LYS A 139 19.22 13.81 -3.89
C LYS A 139 18.05 13.31 -3.07
N PHE A 140 17.19 12.47 -3.67
CA PHE A 140 16.06 11.92 -2.96
C PHE A 140 15.56 10.61 -3.60
N PHE A 141 14.82 9.86 -2.82
CA PHE A 141 14.16 8.63 -3.26
C PHE A 141 13.00 8.93 -4.21
N GLN A 142 12.88 8.17 -5.26
CA GLN A 142 11.80 8.19 -6.25
C GLN A 142 11.44 6.78 -6.69
N ASN A 143 10.16 6.53 -6.97
CA ASN A 143 9.02 7.40 -6.73
C ASN A 143 8.11 6.86 -5.60
N GLY A 144 8.45 5.73 -4.97
CA GLY A 144 7.65 5.09 -3.93
C GLY A 144 6.62 4.11 -4.49
N GLN A 145 6.89 3.49 -5.63
CA GLN A 145 5.99 2.50 -6.22
C GLN A 145 6.15 1.11 -5.57
N VAL A 146 5.05 0.36 -5.57
CA VAL A 146 4.97 -1.05 -5.20
C VAL A 146 4.28 -1.83 -6.32
N SER A 147 4.63 -3.08 -6.49
CA SER A 147 4.05 -3.95 -7.52
C SER A 147 2.60 -4.31 -7.25
N GLY A 148 1.87 -4.68 -8.31
CA GLY A 148 0.48 -5.12 -8.27
C GLY A 148 -0.54 -3.97 -8.22
N LYS A 149 -1.72 -4.27 -7.70
CA LYS A 149 -2.90 -3.38 -7.73
C LYS A 149 -2.77 -2.08 -6.93
N TRP A 150 -1.86 -2.02 -5.97
CA TRP A 150 -1.75 -0.89 -5.05
C TRP A 150 -1.03 0.32 -5.66
N GLY A 151 -0.03 0.10 -6.50
CA GLY A 151 0.74 1.11 -7.19
C GLY A 151 1.71 1.90 -6.31
N TRP A 152 1.31 2.29 -5.08
CA TRP A 152 2.08 3.11 -4.16
C TRP A 152 2.36 2.41 -2.84
N LEU A 153 3.61 2.51 -2.38
CA LEU A 153 4.08 1.83 -1.16
C LEU A 153 3.39 2.38 0.11
N ASP A 154 3.17 3.68 0.19
CA ASP A 154 2.46 4.30 1.31
C ASP A 154 1.01 3.77 1.40
N THR A 155 0.27 3.75 0.30
CA THR A 155 -1.08 3.16 0.23
C THR A 155 -1.07 1.67 0.63
N TYR A 156 -0.06 0.92 0.20
CA TYR A 156 0.07 -0.49 0.54
C TYR A 156 0.34 -0.73 2.04
N LEU A 157 1.23 0.06 2.63
CA LEU A 157 1.54 -0.01 4.07
C LEU A 157 0.34 0.41 4.92
N ASP A 158 -0.38 1.46 4.50
CA ASP A 158 -1.63 1.89 5.12
C ASP A 158 -2.67 0.76 5.11
N ALA A 159 -2.82 0.06 3.99
CA ALA A 159 -3.74 -1.07 3.87
C ALA A 159 -3.37 -2.23 4.80
N ILE A 160 -2.07 -2.55 4.95
CA ILE A 160 -1.59 -3.55 5.92
C ILE A 160 -1.95 -3.12 7.35
N ALA A 161 -1.68 -1.88 7.73
CA ALA A 161 -1.92 -1.36 9.06
C ALA A 161 -3.42 -1.28 9.40
N ILE A 162 -4.26 -0.85 8.45
CA ILE A 162 -5.73 -0.86 8.60
C ILE A 162 -6.22 -2.30 8.84
N LYS A 163 -5.78 -3.25 8.01
CA LYS A 163 -6.16 -4.66 8.13
C LYS A 163 -5.76 -5.24 9.49
N ASP A 164 -4.55 -4.96 9.94
CA ASP A 164 -4.03 -5.39 11.25
C ASP A 164 -4.87 -4.80 12.39
N GLY A 165 -5.13 -3.50 12.40
CA GLY A 165 -5.95 -2.84 13.41
C GLY A 165 -7.37 -3.39 13.48
N LEU A 166 -8.02 -3.61 12.32
CA LEU A 166 -9.36 -4.23 12.28
C LEU A 166 -9.35 -5.66 12.84
N GLN A 167 -8.31 -6.45 12.54
CA GLN A 167 -8.15 -7.80 13.08
C GLN A 167 -7.98 -7.79 14.60
N LEU A 168 -7.17 -6.89 15.13
CA LEU A 168 -6.97 -6.73 16.58
C LEU A 168 -8.26 -6.34 17.28
N ASN A 169 -9.00 -5.36 16.77
CA ASN A 169 -10.29 -4.93 17.32
C ASN A 169 -11.31 -6.07 17.35
N LEU A 170 -11.38 -6.88 16.29
CA LEU A 170 -12.29 -8.02 16.25
C LEU A 170 -11.87 -9.13 17.21
N LEU A 171 -10.58 -9.38 17.39
CA LEU A 171 -10.08 -10.32 18.39
C LEU A 171 -10.41 -9.85 19.83
N ASP A 172 -10.23 -8.57 20.09
CA ASP A 172 -10.59 -7.98 21.39
C ASP A 172 -12.10 -8.03 21.64
N LEU A 173 -12.92 -7.81 20.61
CA LEU A 173 -14.36 -8.04 20.72
C LEU A 173 -14.68 -9.49 21.15
N PHE A 174 -14.09 -10.51 20.49
CA PHE A 174 -14.30 -11.91 20.86
C PHE A 174 -13.86 -12.23 22.28
N LYS A 175 -12.82 -11.59 22.79
CA LYS A 175 -12.35 -11.75 24.18
C LYS A 175 -13.25 -11.06 25.19
N ALA A 176 -13.81 -9.90 24.83
CA ALA A 176 -14.59 -9.07 25.73
C ALA A 176 -16.04 -9.55 25.92
N VAL A 177 -16.65 -10.16 24.90
CA VAL A 177 -18.06 -10.54 24.94
C VAL A 177 -18.25 -12.05 25.09
N LYS A 178 -19.34 -12.46 25.73
CA LYS A 178 -19.68 -13.89 25.92
C LYS A 178 -20.12 -14.55 24.60
N CYS A 179 -20.80 -13.81 23.73
CA CYS A 179 -21.17 -14.27 22.38
C CYS A 179 -21.52 -13.07 21.49
N ILE A 180 -21.38 -13.26 20.18
CA ILE A 180 -21.84 -12.34 19.15
C ILE A 180 -23.01 -13.04 18.44
N PRO A 181 -24.26 -12.58 18.62
CA PRO A 181 -25.41 -13.24 18.02
C PRO A 181 -25.51 -12.94 16.50
N TYR A 182 -26.10 -13.87 15.74
CA TYR A 182 -26.39 -13.67 14.32
C TYR A 182 -27.69 -12.86 14.12
N ASN A 183 -27.64 -11.58 14.48
CA ASN A 183 -28.72 -10.62 14.29
C ASN A 183 -28.15 -9.20 14.25
N GLU A 184 -29.01 -8.19 14.04
CA GLU A 184 -28.57 -6.79 13.94
C GLU A 184 -27.79 -6.28 15.17
N SER A 185 -28.09 -6.80 16.37
CA SER A 185 -27.31 -6.44 17.56
C SER A 185 -25.86 -6.93 17.45
N GLY A 186 -25.64 -8.20 17.05
CA GLY A 186 -24.29 -8.74 16.86
C GLY A 186 -23.54 -8.08 15.69
N TYR A 187 -24.25 -7.77 14.60
CA TYR A 187 -23.65 -7.04 13.47
C TYR A 187 -23.28 -5.61 13.86
N GLY A 188 -24.09 -4.97 14.71
CA GLY A 188 -23.78 -3.68 15.34
C GLY A 188 -22.52 -3.75 16.22
N MET A 189 -22.34 -4.81 17.01
CA MET A 189 -21.13 -5.02 17.81
C MET A 189 -19.87 -5.10 16.93
N ILE A 190 -19.93 -5.84 15.81
CA ILE A 190 -18.81 -5.95 14.86
C ILE A 190 -18.46 -4.58 14.29
N ARG A 191 -19.46 -3.82 13.82
CA ARG A 191 -19.25 -2.47 13.27
C ARG A 191 -18.64 -1.53 14.31
N THR A 192 -19.19 -1.53 15.51
CA THR A 192 -18.71 -0.65 16.59
C THR A 192 -17.29 -0.98 17.02
N ALA A 193 -16.93 -2.25 17.11
CA ALA A 193 -15.57 -2.66 17.46
C ALA A 193 -14.51 -2.13 16.48
N CYS A 194 -14.86 -1.96 15.19
CA CYS A 194 -13.94 -1.48 14.17
C CYS A 194 -13.79 0.05 14.14
N LEU A 195 -14.67 0.82 14.82
CA LEU A 195 -14.70 2.29 14.72
C LEU A 195 -13.44 2.96 15.22
N ASP A 196 -12.80 2.43 16.25
CA ASP A 196 -11.59 2.98 16.83
C ASP A 196 -10.44 3.00 15.79
N THR A 197 -10.19 1.86 15.15
CA THR A 197 -9.22 1.77 14.05
C THR A 197 -9.60 2.69 12.88
N ILE A 198 -10.87 2.72 12.47
CA ILE A 198 -11.31 3.57 11.35
C ILE A 198 -11.08 5.04 11.67
N THR A 199 -11.41 5.51 12.86
CA THR A 199 -11.21 6.90 13.30
C THR A 199 -9.71 7.24 13.32
N ARG A 200 -8.88 6.36 13.86
CA ARG A 200 -7.43 6.53 13.86
C ARG A 200 -6.87 6.72 12.45
N PHE A 201 -7.30 5.93 11.48
CA PHE A 201 -6.80 6.08 10.10
C PHE A 201 -7.42 7.25 9.32
N LEU A 202 -8.59 7.75 9.74
CA LEU A 202 -9.10 9.05 9.30
C LEU A 202 -8.21 10.19 9.81
N ASP A 203 -7.86 10.17 11.09
CA ASP A 203 -6.99 11.19 11.71
C ASP A 203 -5.57 11.13 11.16
N PHE A 204 -5.04 9.94 10.94
CA PHE A 204 -3.73 9.73 10.30
C PHE A 204 -3.69 10.21 8.85
N GLY A 205 -4.81 10.17 8.13
CA GLY A 205 -4.94 10.60 6.74
C GLY A 205 -4.81 9.49 5.69
N ALA A 206 -4.79 8.21 6.10
CA ALA A 206 -4.88 7.08 5.17
C ALA A 206 -6.28 6.92 4.58
N ILE A 207 -7.32 7.28 5.34
CA ILE A 207 -8.71 7.35 4.87
C ILE A 207 -9.08 8.82 4.73
N ARG A 208 -9.65 9.20 3.58
CA ARG A 208 -10.06 10.60 3.33
C ARG A 208 -11.54 10.73 3.03
N THR A 209 -12.07 11.88 3.43
CA THR A 209 -13.43 12.35 3.13
C THR A 209 -13.40 13.42 2.05
N GLY A 210 -14.54 13.68 1.41
CA GLY A 210 -14.68 14.80 0.46
C GLY A 210 -14.08 14.55 -0.93
N VAL A 211 -13.74 13.31 -1.25
CA VAL A 211 -13.23 12.90 -2.59
C VAL A 211 -14.41 12.37 -3.40
N THR A 212 -14.60 12.92 -4.60
CA THR A 212 -15.68 12.51 -5.50
C THR A 212 -15.29 11.25 -6.28
N LEU A 213 -16.16 10.26 -6.27
CA LEU A 213 -16.01 9.03 -7.06
C LEU A 213 -16.35 9.27 -8.53
N SER A 214 -15.57 8.68 -9.43
CA SER A 214 -15.90 8.63 -10.85
C SER A 214 -17.13 7.75 -11.12
N ASN A 215 -17.81 7.98 -12.25
CA ASN A 215 -18.97 7.15 -12.62
C ASN A 215 -18.62 5.66 -12.73
N THR A 216 -17.43 5.34 -13.23
CA THR A 216 -16.95 3.95 -13.32
C THR A 216 -16.83 3.31 -11.94
N GLN A 217 -16.23 4.02 -10.97
CA GLN A 217 -16.10 3.55 -9.59
C GLN A 217 -17.49 3.36 -8.93
N LYS A 218 -18.43 4.28 -9.14
CA LYS A 218 -19.81 4.16 -8.63
C LYS A 218 -20.51 2.90 -9.16
N VAL A 219 -20.38 2.62 -10.46
CA VAL A 219 -20.95 1.42 -11.08
C VAL A 219 -20.29 0.15 -10.54
N GLN A 220 -18.98 0.13 -10.38
CA GLN A 220 -18.26 -1.01 -9.81
C GLN A 220 -18.70 -1.29 -8.35
N LEU A 221 -18.75 -0.25 -7.53
CA LEU A 221 -19.22 -0.36 -6.13
C LEU A 221 -20.65 -0.88 -6.05
N LEU A 222 -21.56 -0.35 -6.88
CA LEU A 222 -22.94 -0.82 -6.93
C LEU A 222 -23.02 -2.29 -7.32
N ALA A 223 -22.24 -2.74 -8.29
CA ALA A 223 -22.20 -4.14 -8.73
C ALA A 223 -21.65 -5.07 -7.62
N GLU A 224 -20.65 -4.61 -6.87
CA GLU A 224 -19.99 -5.43 -5.84
C GLU A 224 -20.78 -5.48 -4.52
N ILE A 225 -21.36 -4.35 -4.10
CA ILE A 225 -22.04 -4.19 -2.81
C ILE A 225 -23.54 -4.53 -2.93
N GLY A 226 -24.12 -4.25 -4.10
CA GLY A 226 -25.56 -4.36 -4.36
C GLY A 226 -26.38 -3.17 -3.85
N LEU A 227 -25.72 -2.13 -3.33
CA LEU A 227 -26.31 -0.88 -2.82
C LEU A 227 -25.48 0.30 -3.30
N ASP A 228 -26.12 1.42 -3.61
CA ASP A 228 -25.40 2.66 -3.88
C ASP A 228 -24.93 3.31 -2.57
N VAL A 229 -23.64 3.15 -2.30
CA VAL A 229 -22.96 3.71 -1.12
C VAL A 229 -22.04 4.88 -1.49
N SER A 230 -22.13 5.38 -2.70
CA SER A 230 -21.23 6.42 -3.23
C SER A 230 -21.23 7.66 -2.36
N GLN A 231 -22.39 8.17 -2.00
CA GLN A 231 -22.51 9.35 -1.13
C GLN A 231 -21.90 9.11 0.26
N THR A 232 -22.07 7.92 0.82
CA THR A 232 -21.50 7.56 2.12
C THR A 232 -19.98 7.57 2.05
N LEU A 233 -19.38 6.97 1.02
CA LEU A 233 -17.93 6.95 0.81
C LEU A 233 -17.40 8.38 0.57
N GLU A 234 -18.05 9.18 -0.25
CA GLU A 234 -17.65 10.56 -0.52
C GLU A 234 -17.70 11.45 0.75
N THR A 235 -18.68 11.25 1.63
CA THR A 235 -18.87 12.11 2.80
C THR A 235 -18.12 11.66 4.04
N GLN A 236 -18.12 10.36 4.38
CA GLN A 236 -17.44 9.86 5.58
C GLN A 236 -16.14 9.11 5.31
N GLY A 237 -15.80 8.88 4.02
CA GLY A 237 -14.54 8.24 3.62
C GLY A 237 -14.53 6.72 3.68
N TRP A 238 -15.54 6.08 4.27
CA TRP A 238 -15.57 4.63 4.42
C TRP A 238 -16.99 4.06 4.48
N TYR A 239 -17.11 2.76 4.22
CA TYR A 239 -18.34 2.00 4.37
C TYR A 239 -18.03 0.57 4.82
N MET A 240 -18.77 0.07 5.81
CA MET A 240 -18.66 -1.32 6.29
C MET A 240 -19.98 -2.04 6.12
N GLN A 241 -19.94 -3.13 5.37
CA GLN A 241 -21.07 -4.04 5.19
C GLN A 241 -20.88 -5.28 6.05
N VAL A 242 -21.94 -5.66 6.80
CA VAL A 242 -22.05 -6.95 7.47
C VAL A 242 -23.39 -7.53 7.03
N LYS A 243 -23.36 -8.64 6.26
CA LYS A 243 -24.55 -9.29 5.74
C LYS A 243 -25.00 -10.44 6.64
N ASP A 244 -26.32 -10.59 6.82
CA ASP A 244 -26.86 -11.75 7.53
C ASP A 244 -26.52 -13.04 6.77
N PRO A 245 -25.83 -14.00 7.41
CA PRO A 245 -25.46 -15.24 6.75
C PRO A 245 -26.62 -16.22 6.69
N GLY A 246 -26.63 -17.06 5.68
CA GLY A 246 -27.62 -18.15 5.57
C GLY A 246 -27.53 -19.17 6.74
N ALA A 247 -28.55 -20.01 6.87
CA ALA A 247 -28.67 -20.99 7.96
C ALA A 247 -27.47 -21.95 8.07
N THR A 248 -26.87 -22.34 6.96
CA THR A 248 -25.69 -23.22 6.92
C THR A 248 -24.48 -22.57 7.59
N VAL A 249 -24.19 -21.32 7.28
CA VAL A 249 -23.08 -20.55 7.85
C VAL A 249 -23.27 -20.35 9.35
N ARG A 250 -24.51 -20.02 9.77
CA ARG A 250 -24.86 -19.91 11.21
C ARG A 250 -24.69 -21.24 11.93
N GLY A 251 -25.13 -22.33 11.34
CA GLY A 251 -24.99 -23.68 11.91
C GLY A 251 -23.54 -24.11 12.11
N GLN A 252 -22.66 -23.67 11.22
CA GLN A 252 -21.22 -23.93 11.30
C GLN A 252 -20.46 -22.90 12.15
N ARG A 253 -21.13 -21.91 12.73
CA ARG A 253 -20.54 -20.81 13.50
C ARG A 253 -19.46 -20.03 12.72
N GLN A 254 -19.63 -19.90 11.43
CA GLN A 254 -18.71 -19.16 10.57
C GLN A 254 -19.03 -17.66 10.55
N SER A 255 -18.08 -16.87 10.05
CA SER A 255 -18.23 -15.41 9.93
C SER A 255 -19.39 -15.03 9.02
N PRO A 256 -20.21 -14.03 9.37
CA PRO A 256 -20.99 -13.32 8.36
C PRO A 256 -20.06 -12.70 7.31
N GLU A 257 -20.56 -12.45 6.11
CA GLU A 257 -19.80 -11.72 5.09
C GLU A 257 -19.61 -10.28 5.56
N CYS A 258 -18.35 -9.94 5.89
CA CYS A 258 -17.95 -8.59 6.28
C CYS A 258 -17.07 -8.00 5.18
N LYS A 259 -17.43 -6.80 4.69
CA LYS A 259 -16.63 -6.05 3.73
C LYS A 259 -16.41 -4.64 4.23
N PHE A 260 -15.19 -4.16 4.09
CA PHE A 260 -14.80 -2.81 4.44
C PHE A 260 -14.25 -2.08 3.20
N TYR A 261 -14.84 -0.94 2.88
CA TYR A 261 -14.47 -0.07 1.77
C TYR A 261 -14.03 1.27 2.32
N TYR A 262 -12.97 1.83 1.81
CA TYR A 262 -12.49 3.16 2.22
C TYR A 262 -11.90 3.93 1.04
N MET A 263 -11.95 5.25 1.15
CA MET A 263 -11.35 6.17 0.20
C MET A 263 -9.89 6.37 0.58
N ASP A 264 -8.97 5.96 -0.31
CA ASP A 264 -7.54 6.15 -0.07
C ASP A 264 -7.16 7.63 0.03
N GLY A 265 -6.30 7.95 0.97
CA GLY A 265 -5.85 9.29 1.23
C GLY A 265 -5.11 9.97 0.07
N GLY A 266 -4.40 9.19 -0.75
CA GLY A 266 -3.57 9.67 -1.85
C GLY A 266 -2.50 10.69 -1.42
N SER A 267 -1.52 10.94 -2.28
CA SER A 267 -0.50 11.98 -2.07
C SER A 267 -0.17 12.66 -3.40
N VAL A 268 -0.05 13.99 -3.38
CA VAL A 268 0.40 14.74 -4.56
C VAL A 268 1.92 14.61 -4.68
N GLN A 269 2.39 14.06 -5.79
CA GLN A 269 3.83 13.89 -6.06
C GLN A 269 4.32 14.72 -7.26
N GLN A 270 3.41 15.40 -7.97
CA GLN A 270 3.76 16.25 -9.09
C GLN A 270 2.89 17.51 -9.10
N ILE A 271 3.53 18.67 -9.28
CA ILE A 271 2.86 19.95 -9.46
C ILE A 271 3.39 20.58 -10.75
N VAL A 272 2.50 20.83 -11.72
CA VAL A 272 2.84 21.53 -12.96
C VAL A 272 2.27 22.95 -12.88
N MET A 273 3.15 23.95 -12.90
CA MET A 273 2.76 25.36 -12.80
C MET A 273 3.41 26.14 -13.96
N PRO A 274 2.68 26.42 -15.05
CA PRO A 274 3.17 27.30 -16.09
C PRO A 274 3.23 28.73 -15.59
N ALA A 275 4.35 29.42 -15.83
CA ALA A 275 4.49 30.84 -15.53
C ALA A 275 4.40 31.64 -16.85
N THR A 276 3.43 32.55 -16.96
CA THR A 276 3.25 33.41 -18.15
C THR A 276 3.49 34.85 -17.75
N ALA A 277 4.46 35.51 -18.40
CA ALA A 277 4.67 36.95 -18.27
C ALA A 277 3.67 37.73 -19.15
N ILE A 278 2.92 38.61 -18.52
CA ILE A 278 2.02 39.56 -19.22
C ILE A 278 2.76 40.89 -19.31
N GLN A 279 3.04 41.36 -20.57
CA GLN A 279 3.69 42.66 -20.82
C GLN A 279 2.67 43.71 -21.23
#